data_6d3b0f2e07c790ab09c8213c56d947c6
#
_entry.id   6d3b0f2e07c790ab09c8213c56d947c6
#
_cell.length_a   1.000
_cell.length_b   1.000
_cell.length_c   1.000
_cell.angle_alpha   90.00
_cell.angle_beta   90.00
_cell.angle_gamma   90.00
#
_symmetry.space_group_name_H-M   'P 1'
#
loop_
_entity.id
_entity.type
_entity.pdbx_description
1 polymer ?
#
loop_
_entity_poly.entity_id
_entity_poly.type
_entity_poly.pdbx_seq_one_letter_code
_entity_poly.pdbx_strand_id
1 'polypeptide(L)'
;KVKDGDVLRLHVAGDFFDSAYVYAWIRLMVNNPHIQFFAYTRSWRMPEMVESLHDLAALPNMELLLSVDRDTGYPNEDDWYGFRTAFMMVTDDDANLVRPDTHVVFRDKRFSILKRVNGNLVCPTENGITKTTCEKCKWCFKAEPNKTALNRKELVHG
;
A
#
# COMPACT_ATOMS: atom_id res chain seq x y z
N LYS A 1 -11.85 -9.34 -19.41
CA LYS A 1 -12.06 -7.95 -19.90
C LYS A 1 -12.33 -7.08 -18.68
N VAL A 2 -11.47 -6.08 -18.45
CA VAL A 2 -11.62 -5.14 -17.34
C VAL A 2 -12.81 -4.22 -17.62
N LYS A 3 -13.61 -3.95 -16.61
CA LYS A 3 -14.83 -3.12 -16.71
C LYS A 3 -14.70 -1.88 -15.83
N ASP A 4 -15.56 -0.91 -16.09
CA ASP A 4 -15.68 0.29 -15.24
C ASP A 4 -16.02 -0.11 -13.81
N GLY A 5 -15.29 0.46 -12.85
CA GLY A 5 -15.43 0.15 -11.43
C GLY A 5 -14.67 -1.08 -10.95
N ASP A 6 -13.96 -1.78 -11.83
CA ASP A 6 -13.07 -2.86 -11.43
C ASP A 6 -11.92 -2.33 -10.56
N VAL A 7 -11.43 -3.20 -9.68
CA VAL A 7 -10.29 -2.94 -8.81
C VAL A 7 -9.15 -3.86 -9.19
N LEU A 8 -8.00 -3.29 -9.51
CA LEU A 8 -6.80 -4.04 -9.89
C LEU A 8 -5.69 -3.89 -8.86
N ARG A 9 -5.26 -5.02 -8.31
CA ARG A 9 -4.03 -5.10 -7.51
C ARG A 9 -2.85 -5.29 -8.44
N LEU A 10 -1.85 -4.41 -8.34
CA LEU A 10 -0.57 -4.58 -9.01
C LEU A 10 0.34 -5.46 -8.15
N HIS A 11 1.19 -6.23 -8.82
CA HIS A 11 2.23 -7.04 -8.21
C HIS A 11 1.70 -7.99 -7.11
N VAL A 12 1.06 -9.08 -7.53
CA VAL A 12 0.82 -10.22 -6.63
C VAL A 12 2.16 -10.86 -6.27
N ALA A 13 3.12 -10.85 -7.21
CA ALA A 13 4.53 -11.16 -7.01
C ALA A 13 5.38 -10.13 -7.76
N GLY A 14 6.58 -9.82 -7.24
CA GLY A 14 7.44 -8.77 -7.76
C GLY A 14 7.11 -7.39 -7.22
N ASP A 15 7.79 -6.36 -7.76
CA ASP A 15 7.66 -4.96 -7.35
C ASP A 15 8.05 -4.02 -8.50
N PHE A 16 7.98 -2.72 -8.28
CA PHE A 16 8.51 -1.71 -9.20
C PHE A 16 10.04 -1.75 -9.19
N PHE A 17 10.63 -2.00 -10.32
CA PHE A 17 12.08 -2.23 -10.43
C PHE A 17 12.85 -1.02 -10.97
N ASP A 18 12.19 -0.10 -11.66
CA ASP A 18 12.75 1.18 -12.08
C ASP A 18 11.67 2.25 -12.30
N SER A 19 12.11 3.49 -12.43
CA SER A 19 11.21 4.65 -12.62
C SER A 19 10.50 4.63 -13.98
N ALA A 20 11.13 4.13 -15.03
CA ALA A 20 10.50 4.03 -16.35
C ALA A 20 9.28 3.09 -16.33
N TYR A 21 9.39 2.00 -15.60
CA TYR A 21 8.29 1.06 -15.37
C TYR A 21 7.15 1.71 -14.56
N VAL A 22 7.47 2.48 -13.52
CA VAL A 22 6.46 3.26 -12.77
C VAL A 22 5.73 4.22 -13.69
N TYR A 23 6.44 5.00 -14.51
CA TYR A 23 5.82 5.93 -15.44
C TYR A 23 4.98 5.26 -16.53
N ALA A 24 5.32 4.03 -16.94
CA ALA A 24 4.46 3.24 -17.83
C ALA A 24 3.11 2.93 -17.17
N TRP A 25 3.10 2.56 -15.88
CA TRP A 25 1.87 2.38 -15.10
C TRP A 25 1.08 3.67 -14.94
N ILE A 26 1.75 4.80 -14.65
CA ILE A 26 1.10 6.11 -14.54
C ILE A 26 0.34 6.43 -15.82
N ARG A 27 0.97 6.27 -16.99
CA ARG A 27 0.30 6.50 -18.30
C ARG A 27 -0.92 5.59 -18.48
N LEU A 28 -0.81 4.31 -18.12
CA LEU A 28 -1.94 3.39 -18.20
C LEU A 28 -3.09 3.83 -17.28
N MET A 29 -2.80 4.23 -16.05
CA MET A 29 -3.82 4.63 -15.07
C MET A 29 -4.50 5.94 -15.46
N VAL A 30 -3.77 6.91 -15.98
CA VAL A 30 -4.33 8.19 -16.48
C VAL A 30 -5.29 7.93 -17.63
N ASN A 31 -5.01 6.96 -18.50
CA ASN A 31 -5.89 6.57 -19.60
C ASN A 31 -7.07 5.68 -19.19
N ASN A 32 -7.10 5.23 -17.92
CA ASN A 32 -8.16 4.38 -17.38
C ASN A 32 -8.67 4.91 -16.03
N PRO A 33 -9.22 6.13 -15.98
CA PRO A 33 -9.59 6.80 -14.72
C PRO A 33 -10.74 6.13 -13.98
N HIS A 34 -11.52 5.27 -14.65
CA HIS A 34 -12.64 4.53 -14.12
C HIS A 34 -12.25 3.21 -13.43
N ILE A 35 -10.97 2.84 -13.48
CA ILE A 35 -10.41 1.66 -12.82
C ILE A 35 -9.68 2.11 -11.56
N GLN A 36 -9.95 1.45 -10.43
CA GLN A 36 -9.21 1.65 -9.19
C GLN A 36 -8.02 0.72 -9.14
N PHE A 37 -6.83 1.27 -8.90
CA PHE A 37 -5.60 0.50 -8.74
C PHE A 37 -5.10 0.57 -7.29
N PHE A 38 -4.46 -0.50 -6.83
CA PHE A 38 -3.70 -0.47 -5.59
C PHE A 38 -2.48 -1.38 -5.64
N ALA A 39 -1.46 -1.04 -4.89
CA ALA A 39 -0.22 -1.81 -4.79
C ALA A 39 0.40 -1.69 -3.40
N TYR A 40 1.21 -2.69 -3.09
CA TYR A 40 2.16 -2.67 -1.98
C TYR A 40 3.56 -2.67 -2.58
N THR A 41 4.44 -1.78 -2.12
CA THR A 41 5.79 -1.69 -2.67
C THR A 41 6.84 -1.69 -1.56
N ARG A 42 7.96 -2.35 -1.80
CA ARG A 42 9.20 -2.25 -1.05
C ARG A 42 10.24 -1.36 -1.74
N SER A 43 9.95 -0.93 -2.97
CA SER A 43 10.84 -0.09 -3.77
C SER A 43 11.00 1.33 -3.21
N TRP A 44 10.22 1.68 -2.19
CA TRP A 44 10.40 2.90 -1.40
C TRP A 44 11.78 2.99 -0.73
N ARG A 45 12.49 1.86 -0.60
CA ARG A 45 13.84 1.77 -0.05
C ARG A 45 14.92 2.22 -1.03
N MET A 46 14.60 2.37 -2.31
CA MET A 46 15.51 2.79 -3.36
C MET A 46 15.38 4.30 -3.57
N PRO A 47 16.43 5.11 -3.25
CA PRO A 47 16.35 6.57 -3.34
C PRO A 47 15.93 7.08 -4.73
N GLU A 48 16.37 6.41 -5.79
CA GLU A 48 16.02 6.72 -7.17
C GLU A 48 14.54 6.54 -7.52
N MET A 49 13.79 5.82 -6.67
CA MET A 49 12.37 5.55 -6.89
C MET A 49 11.45 6.57 -6.22
N VAL A 50 11.97 7.41 -5.33
CA VAL A 50 11.16 8.32 -4.49
C VAL A 50 10.25 9.19 -5.34
N GLU A 51 10.80 9.89 -6.33
CA GLU A 51 10.02 10.81 -7.18
C GLU A 51 8.92 10.09 -7.95
N SER A 52 9.27 9.00 -8.65
CA SER A 52 8.31 8.27 -9.47
C SER A 52 7.19 7.62 -8.65
N LEU A 53 7.51 7.10 -7.45
CA LEU A 53 6.50 6.53 -6.55
C LEU A 53 5.59 7.60 -5.95
N HIS A 54 6.10 8.81 -5.71
CA HIS A 54 5.28 9.96 -5.32
C HIS A 54 4.31 10.35 -6.44
N ASP A 55 4.79 10.41 -7.67
CA ASP A 55 3.95 10.71 -8.84
C ASP A 55 2.86 9.66 -9.03
N LEU A 56 3.20 8.39 -8.87
CA LEU A 56 2.24 7.28 -8.92
C LEU A 56 1.16 7.43 -7.83
N ALA A 57 1.58 7.65 -6.59
CA ALA A 57 0.69 7.78 -5.45
C ALA A 57 -0.23 9.02 -5.51
N ALA A 58 0.13 10.02 -6.30
CA ALA A 58 -0.66 11.23 -6.50
C ALA A 58 -1.85 11.05 -7.43
N LEU A 59 -1.95 9.93 -8.15
CA LEU A 59 -3.07 9.66 -9.04
C LEU A 59 -4.36 9.39 -8.25
N PRO A 60 -5.51 9.96 -8.68
CA PRO A 60 -6.78 9.84 -7.95
C PRO A 60 -7.33 8.40 -7.91
N ASN A 61 -6.92 7.56 -8.86
CA ASN A 61 -7.34 6.17 -8.96
C ASN A 61 -6.27 5.16 -8.56
N MET A 62 -5.25 5.61 -7.79
CA MET A 62 -4.18 4.76 -7.28
C MET A 62 -4.04 4.87 -5.77
N GLU A 63 -3.98 3.73 -5.09
CA GLU A 63 -3.62 3.60 -3.69
C GLU A 63 -2.30 2.85 -3.57
N LEU A 64 -1.25 3.55 -3.14
CA LEU A 64 0.06 3.00 -2.92
C LEU A 64 0.35 2.88 -1.42
N LEU A 65 0.60 1.65 -0.96
CA LEU A 65 1.01 1.36 0.41
C LEU A 65 2.47 0.94 0.43
N LEU A 66 3.21 1.42 1.42
CA LEU A 66 4.60 1.02 1.63
C LEU A 66 4.63 -0.28 2.42
N SER A 67 5.16 -1.34 1.81
CA SER A 67 5.32 -2.64 2.47
C SER A 67 6.51 -2.61 3.41
N VAL A 68 6.29 -2.92 4.66
CA VAL A 68 7.27 -2.92 5.75
C VAL A 68 7.25 -4.23 6.51
N ASP A 69 8.37 -4.58 7.11
CA ASP A 69 8.51 -5.74 8.00
C ASP A 69 9.66 -5.50 8.99
N ARG A 70 10.02 -6.56 9.75
CA ARG A 70 11.13 -6.51 10.72
C ARG A 70 12.47 -6.10 10.11
N ASP A 71 12.71 -6.50 8.86
CA ASP A 71 14.00 -6.31 8.19
C ASP A 71 14.10 -4.93 7.55
N THR A 72 13.00 -4.42 7.02
CA THR A 72 12.96 -3.09 6.39
C THR A 72 12.84 -1.97 7.41
N GLY A 73 12.15 -2.20 8.52
CA GLY A 73 11.67 -1.12 9.39
C GLY A 73 10.65 -0.24 8.67
N TYR A 74 10.28 0.87 9.32
CA TYR A 74 9.39 1.87 8.73
C TYR A 74 10.17 2.92 7.93
N PRO A 75 9.57 3.49 6.88
CA PRO A 75 10.20 4.53 6.07
C PRO A 75 10.46 5.79 6.90
N ASN A 76 11.47 6.57 6.47
CA ASN A 76 11.72 7.89 7.06
C ASN A 76 10.56 8.85 6.77
N GLU A 77 10.32 9.79 7.67
CA GLU A 77 9.22 10.73 7.54
C GLU A 77 9.52 11.86 6.54
N ASP A 78 10.80 12.17 6.28
CA ASP A 78 11.17 13.24 5.36
C ASP A 78 10.70 12.94 3.93
N ASP A 79 10.92 11.70 3.47
CA ASP A 79 10.52 11.27 2.14
C ASP A 79 9.09 10.72 2.10
N TRP A 80 8.59 10.11 3.20
CA TRP A 80 7.41 9.27 3.18
C TRP A 80 6.30 9.69 4.16
N TYR A 81 6.35 10.93 4.66
CA TYR A 81 5.31 11.45 5.54
C TYR A 81 3.91 11.25 4.97
N GLY A 82 2.99 10.69 5.76
CA GLY A 82 1.59 10.47 5.41
C GLY A 82 1.32 9.33 4.43
N PHE A 83 2.32 8.61 3.93
CA PHE A 83 2.08 7.36 3.21
C PHE A 83 1.58 6.29 4.18
N ARG A 84 0.60 5.52 3.72
CA ARG A 84 0.09 4.38 4.47
C ARG A 84 1.06 3.21 4.37
N THR A 85 1.20 2.48 5.47
CA THR A 85 2.09 1.32 5.55
C THR A 85 1.29 0.04 5.71
N ALA A 86 1.82 -1.04 5.13
CA ALA A 86 1.34 -2.39 5.28
C ALA A 86 2.45 -3.23 5.92
N PHE A 87 2.23 -3.73 7.14
CA PHE A 87 3.24 -4.50 7.87
C PHE A 87 3.04 -6.00 7.64
N MET A 88 4.12 -6.69 7.24
CA MET A 88 4.14 -8.16 7.12
C MET A 88 4.75 -8.79 8.38
N MET A 89 3.94 -9.47 9.16
CA MET A 89 4.39 -10.27 10.29
C MET A 89 4.85 -11.65 9.81
N VAL A 90 6.07 -12.01 10.13
CA VAL A 90 6.67 -13.32 9.85
C VAL A 90 6.58 -14.24 11.08
N THR A 91 6.59 -13.66 12.26
CA THR A 91 6.42 -14.34 13.55
C THR A 91 5.44 -13.60 14.45
N ASP A 92 4.91 -14.24 15.48
CA ASP A 92 4.02 -13.58 16.45
C ASP A 92 4.73 -12.46 17.23
N ASP A 93 6.04 -12.57 17.45
CA ASP A 93 6.85 -11.54 18.14
C ASP A 93 6.92 -10.22 17.35
N ASP A 94 6.70 -10.25 16.04
CA ASP A 94 6.66 -9.06 15.20
C ASP A 94 5.55 -8.09 15.60
N ALA A 95 4.55 -8.55 16.35
CA ALA A 95 3.48 -7.70 16.88
C ALA A 95 4.03 -6.48 17.65
N ASN A 96 5.18 -6.65 18.34
CA ASN A 96 5.83 -5.57 19.09
C ASN A 96 6.45 -4.49 18.19
N LEU A 97 6.67 -4.79 16.91
CA LEU A 97 7.25 -3.87 15.92
C LEU A 97 6.18 -3.08 15.14
N VAL A 98 4.92 -3.50 15.23
CA VAL A 98 3.82 -2.86 14.49
C VAL A 98 3.45 -1.54 15.14
N ARG A 99 3.63 -0.43 14.41
CA ARG A 99 3.24 0.92 14.88
C ARG A 99 1.73 1.08 14.93
N PRO A 100 1.18 1.91 15.84
CA PRO A 100 -0.26 2.17 15.93
C PRO A 100 -0.87 2.81 14.68
N ASP A 101 -0.07 3.52 13.88
CA ASP A 101 -0.45 4.20 12.64
C ASP A 101 -0.32 3.32 11.39
N THR A 102 -0.02 2.04 11.56
CA THR A 102 0.01 1.07 10.45
C THR A 102 -1.39 0.89 9.87
N HIS A 103 -1.53 0.97 8.55
CA HIS A 103 -2.84 0.89 7.93
C HIS A 103 -3.43 -0.53 7.93
N VAL A 104 -2.60 -1.52 7.62
CA VAL A 104 -2.99 -2.92 7.58
C VAL A 104 -1.83 -3.84 7.97
N VAL A 105 -2.14 -4.94 8.63
CA VAL A 105 -1.17 -5.97 9.00
C VAL A 105 -1.49 -7.24 8.23
N PHE A 106 -0.48 -7.78 7.55
CA PHE A 106 -0.50 -9.09 6.93
C PHE A 106 0.22 -10.10 7.82
N ARG A 107 -0.24 -11.33 7.82
CA ARG A 107 0.39 -12.41 8.56
C ARG A 107 0.13 -13.76 7.89
N ASP A 108 1.03 -14.70 8.14
CA ASP A 108 0.88 -16.08 7.68
C ASP A 108 -0.32 -16.75 8.39
N LYS A 109 -1.09 -17.55 7.65
CA LYS A 109 -2.26 -18.29 8.14
C LYS A 109 -1.93 -19.30 9.25
N ARG A 110 -0.65 -19.67 9.37
CA ARG A 110 -0.17 -20.62 10.39
C ARG A 110 -0.12 -20.05 11.80
N PHE A 111 -0.17 -18.73 11.96
CA PHE A 111 -0.11 -18.07 13.25
C PHE A 111 -1.48 -17.94 13.89
N SER A 112 -1.50 -17.77 15.23
CA SER A 112 -2.74 -17.59 15.97
C SER A 112 -3.58 -16.44 15.39
N ILE A 113 -4.89 -16.65 15.34
CA ILE A 113 -5.81 -15.76 14.66
C ILE A 113 -6.01 -14.48 15.49
N LEU A 114 -5.39 -13.39 15.07
CA LEU A 114 -5.65 -12.06 15.61
C LEU A 114 -6.42 -11.23 14.58
N LYS A 115 -7.47 -10.55 15.04
CA LYS A 115 -8.24 -9.60 14.21
C LYS A 115 -7.57 -8.24 14.15
N ARG A 116 -6.80 -7.91 15.20
CA ARG A 116 -6.08 -6.65 15.33
C ARG A 116 -4.74 -6.86 16.01
N VAL A 117 -3.77 -6.04 15.62
CA VAL A 117 -2.45 -5.94 16.24
C VAL A 117 -2.19 -4.47 16.53
N ASN A 118 -1.97 -4.11 17.79
CA ASN A 118 -1.78 -2.71 18.24
C ASN A 118 -2.84 -1.75 17.67
N GLY A 119 -4.12 -2.16 17.69
CA GLY A 119 -5.25 -1.40 17.14
C GLY A 119 -5.45 -1.52 15.64
N ASN A 120 -4.45 -1.96 14.89
CA ASN A 120 -4.49 -2.05 13.43
C ASN A 120 -5.21 -3.30 12.94
N LEU A 121 -5.89 -3.17 11.81
CA LEU A 121 -6.59 -4.28 11.17
C LEU A 121 -5.60 -5.31 10.64
N VAL A 122 -5.78 -6.57 11.04
CA VAL A 122 -5.13 -7.70 10.35
C VAL A 122 -5.97 -8.04 9.12
N CYS A 123 -5.32 -8.16 7.95
CA CYS A 123 -6.02 -8.38 6.69
C CYS A 123 -6.95 -9.60 6.77
N PRO A 124 -8.27 -9.41 6.66
CA PRO A 124 -9.21 -10.52 6.85
C PRO A 124 -9.19 -11.53 5.70
N THR A 125 -8.74 -11.11 4.52
CA THR A 125 -8.61 -11.99 3.35
C THR A 125 -7.44 -12.95 3.48
N GLU A 126 -6.31 -12.45 4.01
CA GLU A 126 -5.09 -13.24 4.14
C GLU A 126 -5.07 -14.15 5.38
N ASN A 127 -5.69 -13.72 6.48
CA ASN A 127 -5.68 -14.47 7.72
C ASN A 127 -6.73 -15.60 7.78
N GLY A 128 -7.63 -15.68 6.79
CA GLY A 128 -8.65 -16.72 6.71
C GLY A 128 -9.77 -16.64 7.77
N ILE A 129 -9.84 -15.55 8.56
CA ILE A 129 -10.87 -15.37 9.61
C ILE A 129 -12.25 -15.17 9.00
N THR A 130 -12.32 -14.48 7.88
CA THR A 130 -13.57 -14.17 7.19
C THR A 130 -13.49 -14.53 5.73
N LYS A 131 -14.59 -15.10 5.20
CA LYS A 131 -14.74 -15.30 3.76
C LYS A 131 -15.06 -13.96 3.11
N THR A 132 -14.05 -13.12 2.91
CA THR A 132 -14.19 -11.85 2.21
C THR A 132 -13.20 -11.75 1.07
N THR A 133 -13.45 -10.83 0.15
CA THR A 133 -12.55 -10.47 -0.95
C THR A 133 -12.09 -9.04 -0.78
N CYS A 134 -10.97 -8.65 -1.42
CA CYS A 134 -10.50 -7.27 -1.39
C CYS A 134 -11.58 -6.30 -1.90
N GLU A 135 -12.33 -6.69 -2.94
CA GLU A 135 -13.43 -5.92 -3.52
C GLU A 135 -14.57 -5.65 -2.51
N LYS A 136 -14.87 -6.60 -1.63
CA LYS A 136 -15.87 -6.44 -0.56
C LYS A 136 -15.31 -5.68 0.64
N CYS A 137 -14.07 -5.98 1.03
CA CYS A 137 -13.41 -5.37 2.18
C CYS A 137 -13.09 -3.89 1.94
N LYS A 138 -12.53 -3.55 0.78
CA LYS A 138 -12.16 -2.19 0.32
C LYS A 138 -11.18 -1.42 1.23
N TRP A 139 -10.67 -2.01 2.31
CA TRP A 139 -9.87 -1.30 3.31
C TRP A 139 -8.61 -0.66 2.72
N CYS A 140 -7.89 -1.36 1.85
CA CYS A 140 -6.61 -0.91 1.29
C CYS A 140 -6.75 0.14 0.18
N PHE A 141 -7.92 0.21 -0.46
CA PHE A 141 -8.21 1.16 -1.54
C PHE A 141 -9.51 1.92 -1.32
N LYS A 142 -10.02 1.93 -0.08
CA LYS A 142 -11.19 2.72 0.29
C LYS A 142 -10.86 4.19 0.07
N ALA A 143 -11.60 4.79 -0.82
CA ALA A 143 -11.37 6.14 -1.32
C ALA A 143 -11.66 7.24 -0.28
N GLU A 144 -10.75 7.44 0.59
CA GLU A 144 -10.21 8.75 0.90
C GLU A 144 -8.89 8.80 0.12
N PRO A 145 -8.91 9.17 -1.16
CA PRO A 145 -7.72 9.07 -1.97
C PRO A 145 -6.65 9.90 -1.30
N ASN A 146 -5.45 9.46 -1.39
CA ASN A 146 -4.18 10.11 -1.16
C ASN A 146 -4.22 11.65 -1.00
N LYS A 147 -5.20 12.18 -0.25
CA LYS A 147 -5.22 13.58 0.20
C LYS A 147 -3.87 13.95 0.81
N THR A 148 -3.22 12.95 1.41
CA THR A 148 -1.90 13.07 1.98
C THR A 148 -0.80 13.18 0.93
N ALA A 149 -0.88 12.50 -0.19
CA ALA A 149 0.10 12.62 -1.27
C ALA A 149 -0.11 13.89 -2.09
N LEU A 150 -1.36 14.34 -2.27
CA LEU A 150 -1.69 15.63 -2.87
C LEU A 150 -1.21 16.80 -1.98
N ASN A 151 -1.48 16.73 -0.68
CA ASN A 151 -1.02 17.73 0.29
C ASN A 151 0.51 17.79 0.39
N ARG A 152 1.21 16.72 0.01
CA ARG A 152 2.67 16.70 -0.05
C ARG A 152 3.27 17.46 -1.21
N LYS A 153 2.68 17.34 -2.42
CA LYS A 153 3.14 18.17 -3.55
C LYS A 153 3.04 19.66 -3.19
N GLU A 154 2.01 20.05 -2.44
CA GLU A 154 1.88 21.42 -1.95
C GLU A 154 2.91 21.78 -0.87
N LEU A 155 3.28 20.84 0.01
CA LEU A 155 4.28 21.07 1.06
C LEU A 155 5.72 21.04 0.55
N VAL A 156 6.01 20.27 -0.49
CA VAL A 156 7.36 20.18 -1.10
C VAL A 156 7.60 21.31 -2.13
N HIS A 157 6.55 21.87 -2.72
CA HIS A 157 6.61 22.98 -3.68
C HIS A 157 6.16 24.32 -3.09
N GLY A 158 5.80 24.34 -1.84
CA GLY A 158 5.57 25.54 -1.05
C GLY A 158 6.79 25.83 -0.21
#